data_b3a64a1be6c358609b2aeca090b85dfa
#
_entry.id   b3a64a1be6c358609b2aeca090b85dfa
#
_cell.length_a   1.000
_cell.length_b   1.000
_cell.length_c   1.000
_cell.angle_alpha   90.00
_cell.angle_beta   90.00
_cell.angle_gamma   90.00
#
_symmetry.space_group_name_H-M   'P 1'
#
loop_
_entity.id
_entity.type
_entity.pdbx_description
1 polymer ?
#
loop_
_entity_poly.entity_id
_entity_poly.type
_entity_poly.pdbx_seq_one_letter_code
_entity_poly.pdbx_strand_id
1 'polypeptide(L)'
;LQERVIEPVGDPRERKVDVRVIAATNKNLLEAVANKEFREDLYYRLNVFPIPLPALRERVEDIALLARHFAHSLGATAGKRISGFSPEALQAMASYAWPGNIRELQNCVERATIVASGQVIEEKDLPGYLFGPQAQGTESSAAISVGPQVPSDLEAALAEVEKAYILALSLIHISEPTRRYAI
;
A
#
# COMPACT_ATOMS: atom_id res chain seq x y z
N LEU A 1 -31.57 -0.32 10.42
CA LEU A 1 -31.29 -1.37 9.42
C LEU A 1 -32.50 -2.24 9.14
N GLN A 2 -33.27 -2.69 10.18
CA GLN A 2 -34.41 -3.59 10.00
C GLN A 2 -35.59 -2.94 9.32
N GLU A 3 -35.90 -1.69 9.64
CA GLU A 3 -37.07 -0.97 9.14
C GLU A 3 -36.89 -0.35 7.76
N ARG A 4 -35.67 -0.42 7.21
CA ARG A 4 -35.32 0.18 5.92
C ARG A 4 -35.70 1.65 5.81
N VAL A 5 -35.55 2.38 6.92
CA VAL A 5 -35.80 3.80 7.01
C VAL A 5 -34.53 4.53 7.35
N ILE A 6 -34.31 5.69 6.75
CA ILE A 6 -33.24 6.61 7.06
C ILE A 6 -33.78 8.00 7.40
N GLU A 7 -33.11 8.68 8.29
CA GLU A 7 -33.29 10.11 8.56
C GLU A 7 -32.09 10.85 7.92
N PRO A 8 -32.33 11.67 6.88
CA PRO A 8 -31.27 12.48 6.30
C PRO A 8 -30.74 13.50 7.30
N VAL A 9 -29.44 13.76 7.27
CA VAL A 9 -28.83 14.79 8.12
C VAL A 9 -29.40 16.16 7.75
N GLY A 10 -30.04 16.83 8.75
CA GLY A 10 -30.73 18.14 8.57
C GLY A 10 -32.16 18.09 8.10
N ASP A 11 -32.75 16.91 7.88
CA ASP A 11 -34.15 16.74 7.57
C ASP A 11 -34.77 15.67 8.52
N PRO A 12 -35.66 16.01 9.43
CA PRO A 12 -36.22 15.05 10.40
C PRO A 12 -37.24 14.08 9.78
N ARG A 13 -37.50 14.14 8.48
CA ARG A 13 -38.47 13.28 7.82
C ARG A 13 -37.86 11.92 7.49
N GLU A 14 -38.45 10.87 8.00
CA GLU A 14 -38.11 9.50 7.67
C GLU A 14 -38.38 9.20 6.19
N ARG A 15 -37.41 8.53 5.55
CA ARG A 15 -37.54 8.05 4.17
C ARG A 15 -37.28 6.55 4.11
N LYS A 16 -38.27 5.84 3.51
CA LYS A 16 -38.05 4.41 3.21
C LYS A 16 -37.02 4.24 2.11
N VAL A 17 -36.09 3.32 2.31
CA VAL A 17 -35.04 2.99 1.34
C VAL A 17 -35.00 1.49 1.11
N ASP A 18 -34.83 1.09 -0.13
CA ASP A 18 -34.55 -0.31 -0.49
C ASP A 18 -33.08 -0.47 -0.83
N VAL A 19 -32.31 -0.91 0.16
CA VAL A 19 -30.85 -1.04 0.05
C VAL A 19 -30.42 -2.40 0.58
N ARG A 20 -29.36 -2.95 -0.04
CA ARG A 20 -28.63 -4.10 0.48
C ARG A 20 -27.42 -3.60 1.25
N VAL A 21 -27.34 -3.96 2.52
CA VAL A 21 -26.20 -3.61 3.38
C VAL A 21 -25.15 -4.72 3.32
N ILE A 22 -23.92 -4.36 2.99
CA ILE A 22 -22.76 -5.22 3.04
C ILE A 22 -21.78 -4.56 3.99
N ALA A 23 -21.42 -5.26 5.07
CA ALA A 23 -20.44 -4.80 6.04
C ALA A 23 -19.15 -5.64 5.94
N ALA A 24 -18.00 -5.00 6.09
CA ALA A 24 -16.72 -5.67 6.13
C ALA A 24 -15.87 -5.15 7.29
N THR A 25 -15.16 -6.03 7.96
CA THR A 25 -14.25 -5.70 9.05
C THR A 25 -13.13 -6.71 9.13
N ASN A 26 -11.98 -6.29 9.63
CA ASN A 26 -10.86 -7.15 9.99
C ASN A 26 -10.76 -7.38 11.51
N LYS A 27 -11.68 -6.78 12.30
CA LYS A 27 -11.71 -6.91 13.76
C LYS A 27 -12.58 -8.10 14.17
N ASN A 28 -12.20 -8.75 15.26
CA ASN A 28 -13.07 -9.72 15.94
C ASN A 28 -14.19 -8.96 16.67
N LEU A 29 -15.37 -8.91 16.05
CA LEU A 29 -16.51 -8.15 16.59
C LEU A 29 -17.04 -8.77 17.91
N LEU A 30 -16.92 -10.07 18.13
CA LEU A 30 -17.31 -10.72 19.40
C LEU A 30 -16.44 -10.23 20.56
N GLU A 31 -15.13 -10.14 20.35
CA GLU A 31 -14.22 -9.57 21.35
C GLU A 31 -14.51 -8.09 21.58
N ALA A 32 -14.78 -7.33 20.52
CA ALA A 32 -15.13 -5.92 20.63
C ALA A 32 -16.45 -5.70 21.40
N VAL A 33 -17.43 -6.60 21.25
CA VAL A 33 -18.66 -6.59 22.06
C VAL A 33 -18.35 -6.91 23.54
N ALA A 34 -17.54 -7.94 23.80
CA ALA A 34 -17.15 -8.30 25.17
C ALA A 34 -16.40 -7.16 25.87
N ASN A 35 -15.57 -6.41 25.12
CA ASN A 35 -14.85 -5.25 25.62
C ASN A 35 -15.67 -3.95 25.64
N LYS A 36 -16.95 -4.00 25.27
CA LYS A 36 -17.86 -2.83 25.16
C LYS A 36 -17.43 -1.76 24.13
N GLU A 37 -16.56 -2.14 23.20
CA GLU A 37 -16.13 -1.28 22.08
C GLU A 37 -17.11 -1.30 20.91
N PHE A 38 -17.98 -2.32 20.86
CA PHE A 38 -18.99 -2.49 19.82
C PHE A 38 -20.34 -2.87 20.45
N ARG A 39 -21.41 -2.30 19.93
CA ARG A 39 -22.76 -2.57 20.45
C ARG A 39 -23.21 -3.99 20.08
N GLU A 40 -23.72 -4.72 21.05
CA GLU A 40 -24.18 -6.09 20.89
C GLU A 40 -25.41 -6.16 19.94
N ASP A 41 -26.35 -5.21 20.06
CA ASP A 41 -27.54 -5.15 19.20
C ASP A 41 -27.16 -4.93 17.73
N LEU A 42 -26.16 -4.12 17.46
CA LEU A 42 -25.65 -3.86 16.11
C LEU A 42 -24.93 -5.09 15.55
N TYR A 43 -24.16 -5.79 16.39
CA TYR A 43 -23.49 -7.04 16.00
C TYR A 43 -24.51 -8.05 15.45
N TYR A 44 -25.60 -8.35 16.19
CA TYR A 44 -26.59 -9.32 15.73
C TYR A 44 -27.34 -8.88 14.47
N ARG A 45 -27.52 -7.59 14.25
CA ARG A 45 -28.15 -7.06 13.03
C ARG A 45 -27.25 -7.16 11.80
N LEU A 46 -25.93 -7.07 11.96
CA LEU A 46 -24.96 -7.17 10.87
C LEU A 46 -24.56 -8.62 10.59
N ASN A 47 -24.43 -9.43 11.62
CA ASN A 47 -23.91 -10.81 11.52
C ASN A 47 -24.99 -11.84 11.17
N VAL A 48 -25.87 -11.50 10.22
CA VAL A 48 -26.90 -12.42 9.74
C VAL A 48 -26.35 -13.50 8.81
N PHE A 49 -25.42 -13.12 7.94
CA PHE A 49 -24.78 -14.03 7.01
C PHE A 49 -23.26 -13.73 6.93
N PRO A 50 -22.47 -14.29 7.84
CA PRO A 50 -21.04 -14.05 7.84
C PRO A 50 -20.35 -14.82 6.71
N ILE A 51 -19.44 -14.15 6.01
CA ILE A 51 -18.57 -14.73 4.98
C ILE A 51 -17.14 -14.58 5.46
N PRO A 52 -16.51 -15.64 6.02
CA PRO A 52 -15.11 -15.58 6.39
C PRO A 52 -14.24 -15.59 5.13
N LEU A 53 -13.37 -14.59 5.02
CA LEU A 53 -12.39 -14.52 3.94
C LEU A 53 -11.06 -15.11 4.45
N PRO A 54 -10.55 -16.20 3.84
CA PRO A 54 -9.28 -16.79 4.25
C PRO A 54 -8.13 -15.83 3.95
N ALA A 55 -7.11 -15.86 4.81
CA ALA A 55 -5.88 -15.12 4.60
C ALA A 55 -5.12 -15.68 3.38
N LEU A 56 -4.25 -14.86 2.76
CA LEU A 56 -3.52 -15.27 1.56
C LEU A 56 -2.61 -16.48 1.80
N ARG A 57 -2.04 -16.60 3.00
CA ARG A 57 -1.24 -17.77 3.43
C ARG A 57 -2.03 -19.10 3.47
N GLU A 58 -3.36 -19.04 3.49
CA GLU A 58 -4.25 -20.21 3.51
C GLU A 58 -4.67 -20.63 2.09
N ARG A 59 -4.33 -19.81 1.09
CA ARG A 59 -4.61 -20.02 -0.34
C ARG A 59 -3.38 -19.73 -1.19
N VAL A 60 -2.29 -20.43 -0.90
CA VAL A 60 -0.98 -20.23 -1.52
C VAL A 60 -1.03 -20.40 -3.04
N GLU A 61 -1.88 -21.27 -3.54
CA GLU A 61 -2.10 -21.50 -4.98
C GLU A 61 -2.60 -20.26 -5.74
N ASP A 62 -3.32 -19.36 -5.07
CA ASP A 62 -3.80 -18.11 -5.67
C ASP A 62 -2.69 -17.08 -5.85
N ILE A 63 -1.58 -17.18 -5.11
CA ILE A 63 -0.49 -16.20 -5.12
C ILE A 63 0.08 -16.02 -6.52
N ALA A 64 0.38 -17.12 -7.22
CA ALA A 64 0.95 -17.07 -8.56
C ALA A 64 -0.01 -16.43 -9.58
N LEU A 65 -1.31 -16.70 -9.45
CA LEU A 65 -2.34 -16.15 -10.34
C LEU A 65 -2.51 -14.65 -10.09
N LEU A 66 -2.61 -14.25 -8.82
CA LEU A 66 -2.74 -12.84 -8.42
C LEU A 66 -1.49 -12.04 -8.81
N ALA A 67 -0.29 -12.59 -8.58
CA ALA A 67 0.95 -11.93 -8.95
C ALA A 67 1.03 -11.66 -10.47
N ARG A 68 0.68 -12.64 -11.30
CA ARG A 68 0.63 -12.45 -12.76
C ARG A 68 -0.38 -11.39 -13.18
N HIS A 69 -1.56 -11.40 -12.57
CA HIS A 69 -2.59 -10.40 -12.83
C HIS A 69 -2.10 -9.00 -12.52
N PHE A 70 -1.48 -8.80 -11.35
CA PHE A 70 -0.93 -7.51 -10.95
C PHE A 70 0.23 -7.08 -11.85
N ALA A 71 1.17 -7.99 -12.16
CA ALA A 71 2.30 -7.67 -13.03
C ALA A 71 1.84 -7.21 -14.43
N HIS A 72 0.82 -7.85 -14.98
CA HIS A 72 0.25 -7.45 -16.27
C HIS A 72 -0.43 -6.06 -16.18
N SER A 73 -1.28 -5.85 -15.18
CA SER A 73 -2.01 -4.59 -15.00
C SER A 73 -1.06 -3.42 -14.71
N LEU A 74 -0.12 -3.60 -13.78
CA LEU A 74 0.83 -2.56 -13.37
C LEU A 74 1.91 -2.33 -14.44
N GLY A 75 2.34 -3.39 -15.12
CA GLY A 75 3.28 -3.28 -16.24
C GLY A 75 2.73 -2.42 -17.37
N ALA A 76 1.47 -2.58 -17.73
CA ALA A 76 0.80 -1.75 -18.73
C ALA A 76 0.81 -0.26 -18.34
N THR A 77 0.58 0.06 -17.05
CA THR A 77 0.61 1.44 -16.54
C THR A 77 2.03 2.01 -16.51
N ALA A 78 3.04 1.18 -16.21
CA ALA A 78 4.44 1.57 -16.18
C ALA A 78 5.13 1.57 -17.56
N GLY A 79 4.41 1.26 -18.65
CA GLY A 79 4.97 1.14 -20.00
C GLY A 79 5.91 -0.05 -20.17
N LYS A 80 5.88 -1.02 -19.28
CA LYS A 80 6.69 -2.24 -19.29
C LYS A 80 5.85 -3.46 -19.68
N ARG A 81 6.39 -4.33 -20.50
CA ARG A 81 5.74 -5.61 -20.83
C ARG A 81 6.32 -6.71 -19.95
N ILE A 82 5.63 -7.02 -18.86
CA ILE A 82 6.00 -8.14 -18.00
C ILE A 82 5.23 -9.38 -18.48
N SER A 83 5.96 -10.43 -18.83
CA SER A 83 5.42 -11.71 -19.30
C SER A 83 5.20 -12.72 -18.18
N GLY A 84 5.86 -12.54 -17.03
CA GLY A 84 5.71 -13.43 -15.87
C GLY A 84 6.81 -13.32 -14.85
N PHE A 85 6.96 -14.39 -14.09
CA PHE A 85 7.93 -14.52 -12.99
C PHE A 85 8.79 -15.74 -13.20
N SER A 86 10.02 -15.73 -12.71
CA SER A 86 10.85 -16.94 -12.65
C SER A 86 10.28 -17.95 -11.64
N PRO A 87 10.57 -19.24 -11.78
CA PRO A 87 10.15 -20.27 -10.82
C PRO A 87 10.61 -19.96 -9.39
N GLU A 88 11.83 -19.45 -9.24
CA GLU A 88 12.44 -19.08 -7.96
C GLU A 88 11.67 -17.92 -7.32
N ALA A 89 11.31 -16.90 -8.10
CA ALA A 89 10.50 -15.78 -7.64
C ALA A 89 9.11 -16.23 -7.16
N LEU A 90 8.46 -17.13 -7.89
CA LEU A 90 7.17 -17.70 -7.48
C LEU A 90 7.29 -18.53 -6.20
N GLN A 91 8.37 -19.28 -6.05
CA GLN A 91 8.63 -20.09 -4.85
C GLN A 91 8.86 -19.19 -3.64
N ALA A 92 9.64 -18.13 -3.76
CA ALA A 92 9.86 -17.15 -2.71
C ALA A 92 8.53 -16.51 -2.25
N MET A 93 7.71 -16.07 -3.21
CA MET A 93 6.39 -15.51 -2.89
C MET A 93 5.45 -16.52 -2.24
N ALA A 94 5.49 -17.80 -2.64
CA ALA A 94 4.66 -18.85 -2.05
C ALA A 94 5.06 -19.19 -0.60
N SER A 95 6.33 -18.99 -0.26
CA SER A 95 6.88 -19.29 1.06
C SER A 95 6.64 -18.19 2.09
N TYR A 96 6.25 -16.99 1.66
CA TYR A 96 6.06 -15.83 2.54
C TYR A 96 4.63 -15.80 3.14
N ALA A 97 4.51 -15.32 4.36
CA ALA A 97 3.25 -15.39 5.13
C ALA A 97 2.20 -14.31 4.77
N TRP A 98 2.59 -13.28 4.05
CA TRP A 98 1.73 -12.19 3.58
C TRP A 98 0.84 -11.58 4.69
N PRO A 99 1.40 -10.99 5.76
CA PRO A 99 0.59 -10.37 6.82
C PRO A 99 -0.35 -9.28 6.31
N GLY A 100 0.07 -8.51 5.29
CA GLY A 100 -0.75 -7.52 4.60
C GLY A 100 -1.63 -8.09 3.47
N ASN A 101 -1.68 -9.44 3.34
CA ASN A 101 -2.51 -10.15 2.37
C ASN A 101 -2.31 -9.64 0.92
N ILE A 102 -3.42 -9.49 0.18
CA ILE A 102 -3.40 -9.11 -1.25
C ILE A 102 -2.81 -7.71 -1.47
N ARG A 103 -2.99 -6.77 -0.52
CA ARG A 103 -2.41 -5.42 -0.65
C ARG A 103 -0.89 -5.45 -0.60
N GLU A 104 -0.33 -6.26 0.29
CA GLU A 104 1.11 -6.43 0.39
C GLU A 104 1.68 -7.13 -0.85
N LEU A 105 1.00 -8.16 -1.33
CA LEU A 105 1.37 -8.82 -2.59
C LEU A 105 1.34 -7.85 -3.77
N GLN A 106 0.31 -7.02 -3.90
CA GLN A 106 0.21 -6.02 -4.95
C GLN A 106 1.38 -5.03 -4.89
N ASN A 107 1.68 -4.47 -3.72
CA ASN A 107 2.79 -3.54 -3.53
C ASN A 107 4.15 -4.20 -3.83
N CYS A 108 4.32 -5.46 -3.45
CA CYS A 108 5.50 -6.25 -3.77
C CYS A 108 5.70 -6.38 -5.29
N VAL A 109 4.64 -6.77 -6.00
CA VAL A 109 4.67 -6.93 -7.47
C VAL A 109 4.88 -5.59 -8.18
N GLU A 110 4.27 -4.51 -7.68
CA GLU A 110 4.48 -3.16 -8.22
C GLU A 110 5.94 -2.76 -8.13
N ARG A 111 6.55 -2.91 -6.95
CA ARG A 111 7.97 -2.62 -6.75
C ARG A 111 8.85 -3.49 -7.65
N ALA A 112 8.60 -4.79 -7.71
CA ALA A 112 9.33 -5.71 -8.57
C ALA A 112 9.21 -5.33 -10.06
N THR A 113 8.02 -4.92 -10.52
CA THR A 113 7.78 -4.44 -11.89
C THR A 113 8.60 -3.19 -12.21
N ILE A 114 8.76 -2.28 -11.24
CA ILE A 114 9.58 -1.06 -11.42
C ILE A 114 11.06 -1.41 -11.54
N VAL A 115 11.55 -2.31 -10.69
CA VAL A 115 12.98 -2.69 -10.62
C VAL A 115 13.40 -3.61 -11.76
N ALA A 116 12.51 -4.51 -12.20
CA ALA A 116 12.80 -5.48 -13.26
C ALA A 116 13.34 -4.81 -14.53
N SER A 117 14.49 -5.29 -15.00
CA SER A 117 15.14 -4.83 -16.22
C SER A 117 14.65 -5.58 -17.47
N GLY A 118 14.03 -6.76 -17.28
CA GLY A 118 13.56 -7.66 -18.35
C GLY A 118 12.02 -7.77 -18.40
N GLN A 119 11.56 -8.72 -19.20
CA GLN A 119 10.13 -9.07 -19.28
C GLN A 119 9.71 -10.10 -18.24
N VAL A 120 10.65 -10.75 -17.56
CA VAL A 120 10.42 -11.72 -16.51
C VAL A 120 10.94 -11.13 -15.20
N ILE A 121 10.12 -11.15 -14.17
CA ILE A 121 10.52 -10.76 -12.82
C ILE A 121 11.28 -11.92 -12.19
N GLU A 122 12.54 -11.69 -11.86
CA GLU A 122 13.41 -12.65 -11.22
C GLU A 122 13.41 -12.48 -9.68
N GLU A 123 13.97 -13.46 -9.00
CA GLU A 123 14.10 -13.44 -7.54
C GLU A 123 14.80 -12.18 -7.02
N LYS A 124 15.85 -11.73 -7.69
CA LYS A 124 16.61 -10.52 -7.36
C LYS A 124 15.80 -9.21 -7.43
N ASP A 125 14.73 -9.20 -8.23
CA ASP A 125 13.85 -8.05 -8.40
C ASP A 125 12.82 -7.93 -7.25
N LEU A 126 12.67 -9.00 -6.46
CA LEU A 126 11.76 -9.04 -5.32
C LEU A 126 12.35 -8.32 -4.10
N PRO A 127 11.50 -7.74 -3.24
CA PRO A 127 11.95 -7.12 -2.00
C PRO A 127 12.64 -8.12 -1.06
N GLY A 128 13.77 -7.74 -0.47
CA GLY A 128 14.59 -8.60 0.39
C GLY A 128 13.88 -9.17 1.62
N TYR A 129 12.81 -8.54 2.10
CA TYR A 129 12.06 -9.05 3.25
C TYR A 129 11.35 -10.40 2.99
N LEU A 130 11.13 -10.78 1.73
CA LEU A 130 10.57 -12.10 1.38
C LEU A 130 11.53 -13.25 1.74
N PHE A 131 12.82 -12.98 1.83
CA PHE A 131 13.84 -14.00 2.06
C PHE A 131 14.24 -14.14 3.53
N GLY A 132 13.59 -13.38 4.45
CA GLY A 132 13.92 -13.39 5.88
C GLY A 132 15.22 -12.65 6.21
N PRO A 133 15.59 -12.56 7.51
CA PRO A 133 16.75 -11.79 7.94
C PRO A 133 18.12 -12.37 7.51
N GLN A 134 18.17 -13.54 6.89
CA GLN A 134 19.41 -14.20 6.48
C GLN A 134 19.83 -13.94 5.02
N ALA A 135 19.00 -13.32 4.19
CA ALA A 135 19.30 -13.08 2.77
C ALA A 135 20.04 -11.75 2.50
N GLN A 136 20.52 -11.06 3.53
CA GLN A 136 21.27 -9.80 3.38
C GLN A 136 22.78 -9.99 3.17
N GLY A 137 23.21 -11.19 2.76
CA GLY A 137 24.60 -11.48 2.46
C GLY A 137 24.86 -11.55 0.96
N THR A 138 25.12 -10.46 0.31
CA THR A 138 25.70 -10.18 -1.01
C THR A 138 24.82 -9.33 -1.93
N GLU A 139 24.32 -8.22 -1.46
CA GLU A 139 24.01 -7.15 -2.39
C GLU A 139 25.09 -6.07 -2.28
N SER A 140 25.87 -5.97 -3.34
CA SER A 140 26.72 -4.83 -3.62
C SER A 140 25.84 -3.58 -3.56
N SER A 141 25.91 -2.95 -2.41
CA SER A 141 25.16 -1.75 -2.08
C SER A 141 25.67 -0.60 -2.94
N ALA A 142 24.97 -0.35 -4.04
CA ALA A 142 24.77 1.01 -4.47
C ALA A 142 23.53 1.59 -3.74
N ALA A 143 23.35 1.24 -2.48
CA ALA A 143 22.53 2.01 -1.58
C ALA A 143 23.33 3.28 -1.31
N ILE A 144 22.82 4.39 -1.81
CA ILE A 144 23.09 5.70 -1.24
C ILE A 144 22.87 5.51 0.26
N SER A 145 23.97 5.43 1.00
CA SER A 145 23.96 5.48 2.45
C SER A 145 23.54 6.89 2.86
N VAL A 146 22.23 7.16 2.77
CA VAL A 146 21.62 8.14 3.63
C VAL A 146 21.34 7.40 4.94
N GLY A 147 22.41 7.00 5.61
CA GLY A 147 22.35 6.83 7.04
C GLY A 147 22.09 8.21 7.62
N PRO A 148 21.00 8.43 8.35
CA PRO A 148 20.96 9.60 9.15
C PRO A 148 22.04 9.41 10.23
N GLN A 149 23.21 9.97 10.00
CA GLN A 149 23.92 10.54 11.12
C GLN A 149 22.99 11.63 11.60
N VAL A 150 22.14 11.27 12.56
CA VAL A 150 21.33 12.27 13.28
C VAL A 150 22.36 13.19 13.89
N PRO A 151 22.51 14.44 13.41
CA PRO A 151 23.40 15.40 14.06
C PRO A 151 22.86 15.54 15.49
N SER A 152 23.73 15.55 16.45
CA SER A 152 23.36 15.76 17.87
C SER A 152 22.70 17.11 18.09
N ASP A 153 22.57 17.92 17.07
CA ASP A 153 21.91 19.22 17.06
C ASP A 153 20.94 19.31 15.87
N LEU A 154 19.69 19.04 16.16
CA LEU A 154 18.59 19.09 15.17
C LEU A 154 18.38 20.51 14.61
N GLU A 155 18.67 21.56 15.40
CA GLU A 155 18.57 22.96 14.97
C GLU A 155 19.62 23.29 13.92
N ALA A 156 20.84 22.80 14.05
CA ALA A 156 21.89 23.00 13.06
C ALA A 156 21.58 22.30 11.73
N ALA A 157 21.00 21.11 11.78
CA ALA A 157 20.58 20.37 10.58
C ALA A 157 19.41 21.06 9.85
N LEU A 158 18.44 21.59 10.59
CA LEU A 158 17.34 22.39 10.03
C LEU A 158 17.83 23.67 9.38
N ALA A 159 18.76 24.38 10.01
CA ALA A 159 19.34 25.61 9.47
C ALA A 159 20.12 25.36 8.15
N GLU A 160 20.82 24.25 8.01
CA GLU A 160 21.48 23.87 6.74
C GLU A 160 20.47 23.57 5.63
N VAL A 161 19.39 22.86 5.93
CA VAL A 161 18.34 22.55 4.96
C VAL A 161 17.60 23.83 4.52
N GLU A 162 17.26 24.72 5.45
CA GLU A 162 16.64 26.02 5.13
C GLU A 162 17.55 26.88 4.27
N LYS A 163 18.84 26.94 4.58
CA LYS A 163 19.82 27.70 3.79
C LYS A 163 19.97 27.16 2.37
N ALA A 164 20.00 25.84 2.20
CA ALA A 164 20.02 25.18 0.88
C ALA A 164 18.75 25.48 0.08
N TYR A 165 17.58 25.47 0.72
CA TYR A 165 16.29 25.75 0.11
C TYR A 165 16.17 27.23 -0.33
N ILE A 166 16.62 28.17 0.49
CA ILE A 166 16.64 29.61 0.17
C ILE A 166 17.58 29.89 -0.99
N LEU A 167 18.76 29.25 -1.04
CA LEU A 167 19.70 29.37 -2.15
C LEU A 167 19.12 28.82 -3.46
N ALA A 168 18.43 27.68 -3.42
CA ALA A 168 17.78 27.11 -4.59
C ALA A 168 16.65 28.00 -5.12
N LEU A 169 15.83 28.58 -4.24
CA LEU A 169 14.77 29.53 -4.62
C LEU A 169 15.34 30.84 -5.18
N SER A 170 16.45 31.33 -4.63
CA SER A 170 17.13 32.54 -5.13
C SER A 170 17.67 32.36 -6.54
N LEU A 171 18.20 31.18 -6.88
CA LEU A 171 18.69 30.84 -8.23
C LEU A 171 17.56 30.78 -9.25
N ILE A 172 16.35 30.33 -8.86
CA ILE A 172 15.16 30.27 -9.72
C ILE A 172 14.68 31.69 -10.04
N HIS A 173 14.74 32.64 -9.08
CA HIS A 173 14.30 34.03 -9.29
C HIS A 173 15.26 34.87 -10.19
N ILE A 174 16.53 34.50 -10.25
CA ILE A 174 17.52 35.21 -11.09
C ILE A 174 17.41 34.83 -12.59
N SER A 175 16.74 33.72 -12.90
CA SER A 175 16.60 33.22 -14.29
C SER A 175 15.33 33.69 -15.03
N GLU A 176 14.42 34.43 -14.42
CA GLU A 176 13.28 35.03 -15.13
C GLU A 176 13.66 36.40 -15.73
N PRO A 177 13.67 36.51 -17.07
CA PRO A 177 13.85 37.81 -17.70
C PRO A 177 12.59 38.65 -17.50
N THR A 178 12.72 39.79 -16.85
CA THR A 178 11.71 40.82 -16.73
C THR A 178 11.11 41.16 -18.08
N ARG A 179 9.92 40.68 -18.42
CA ARG A 179 9.11 41.22 -19.51
C ARG A 179 8.65 42.61 -19.11
N ARG A 180 9.35 43.62 -19.64
CA ARG A 180 8.87 45.01 -19.66
C ARG A 180 7.59 45.07 -20.51
N TYR A 181 6.47 45.35 -19.90
CA TYR A 181 5.33 45.90 -20.62
C TYR A 181 5.66 47.36 -20.96
N ALA A 182 5.88 47.64 -22.22
CA ALA A 182 5.82 48.99 -22.76
C ALA A 182 4.37 49.25 -23.19
N ILE A 183 3.89 50.42 -22.81
CA ILE A 183 2.60 51.03 -23.14
C ILE A 183 2.53 51.34 -24.64
#